data_ae2dc2b1460c15a41d1ab0b272422d45
#
_entry.id   ae2dc2b1460c15a41d1ab0b272422d45
#
_cell.length_a   1.000
_cell.length_b   1.000
_cell.length_c   1.000
_cell.angle_alpha   90.00
_cell.angle_beta   90.00
_cell.angle_gamma   90.00
#
_symmetry.space_group_name_H-M   'P 1'
#
loop_
_entity.id
_entity.type
_entity.pdbx_description
1 polymer ?
#
loop_
_entity_poly.entity_id
_entity_poly.type
_entity_poly.pdbx_seq_one_letter_code
_entity_poly.pdbx_strand_id
1 'polypeptide(L)'
;MKILLIEDNELNLDMLTRRLERKGFTVISAVDGLSGIEKANQEKPELIIMDLSLPILDGWDAAKKLKADHATKSIPIIALTAHAMKGDRQKALNAGCDEYDTKPVDFDRLLGKIGKITGT
;
A
#
# COMPACT_ATOMS: atom_id res chain seq x y z
N MET A 1 -7.50 1.93 13.24
CA MET A 1 -6.29 1.45 12.54
C MET A 1 -5.73 2.56 11.66
N LYS A 2 -4.43 2.76 11.69
CA LYS A 2 -3.73 3.76 10.88
C LYS A 2 -3.20 3.11 9.60
N ILE A 3 -3.60 3.65 8.45
CA ILE A 3 -3.19 3.16 7.12
C ILE A 3 -2.36 4.22 6.43
N LEU A 4 -1.19 3.83 5.89
CA LEU A 4 -0.41 4.67 5.00
C LEU A 4 -0.79 4.32 3.56
N LEU A 5 -1.30 5.30 2.84
CA LEU A 5 -1.68 5.15 1.43
C LEU A 5 -0.65 5.88 0.56
N ILE A 6 0.04 5.13 -0.30
CA ILE A 6 1.07 5.68 -1.18
C ILE A 6 0.54 5.62 -2.62
N GLU A 7 0.21 6.79 -3.16
CA GLU A 7 -0.42 6.93 -4.47
C GLU A 7 -0.07 8.30 -5.04
N ASP A 8 0.41 8.34 -6.28
CA ASP A 8 0.80 9.61 -6.92
C ASP A 8 -0.35 10.31 -7.64
N ASN A 9 -1.42 9.61 -7.96
CA ASN A 9 -2.59 10.21 -8.60
C ASN A 9 -3.50 10.84 -7.55
N GLU A 10 -3.64 12.17 -7.60
CA GLU A 10 -4.41 12.90 -6.59
C GLU A 10 -5.87 12.48 -6.49
N LEU A 11 -6.51 12.18 -7.61
CA LEU A 11 -7.92 11.77 -7.62
C LEU A 11 -8.10 10.41 -6.95
N ASN A 12 -7.20 9.47 -7.26
CA ASN A 12 -7.24 8.14 -6.64
C ASN A 12 -6.92 8.22 -5.15
N LEU A 13 -5.94 9.04 -4.79
CA LEU A 13 -5.56 9.25 -3.40
C LEU A 13 -6.72 9.80 -2.59
N ASP A 14 -7.37 10.85 -3.11
CA ASP A 14 -8.50 11.49 -2.44
C ASP A 14 -9.68 10.53 -2.30
N MET A 15 -10.02 9.83 -3.37
CA MET A 15 -11.15 8.88 -3.38
C MET A 15 -10.94 7.75 -2.36
N LEU A 16 -9.77 7.13 -2.37
CA LEU A 16 -9.47 6.03 -1.45
C LEU A 16 -9.39 6.51 -0.01
N THR A 17 -8.79 7.67 0.21
CA THR A 17 -8.70 8.27 1.55
C THR A 17 -10.08 8.47 2.16
N ARG A 18 -10.98 9.09 1.39
CA ARG A 18 -12.36 9.34 1.86
C ARG A 18 -13.10 8.05 2.16
N ARG A 19 -12.98 7.05 1.30
CA ARG A 19 -13.65 5.77 1.50
C ARG A 19 -13.13 5.03 2.72
N LEU A 20 -11.82 5.02 2.92
CA LEU A 20 -11.21 4.38 4.08
C LEU A 20 -11.60 5.10 5.37
N GLU A 21 -11.59 6.43 5.37
CA GLU A 21 -11.97 7.21 6.55
C GLU A 21 -13.43 6.98 6.93
N ARG A 22 -14.32 6.80 5.97
CA ARG A 22 -15.73 6.46 6.23
C ARG A 22 -15.87 5.10 6.94
N LYS A 23 -14.91 4.21 6.78
CA LYS A 23 -14.91 2.92 7.45
C LYS A 23 -14.21 2.95 8.81
N GLY A 24 -13.80 4.12 9.26
CA GLY A 24 -13.19 4.32 10.57
C GLY A 24 -11.68 4.23 10.61
N PHE A 25 -11.02 4.11 9.47
CA PHE A 25 -9.56 4.10 9.41
C PHE A 25 -8.99 5.52 9.46
N THR A 26 -7.82 5.67 10.08
CA THR A 26 -7.04 6.90 10.01
C THR A 26 -6.07 6.75 8.84
N VAL A 27 -6.12 7.68 7.89
CA VAL A 27 -5.30 7.58 6.67
C VAL A 27 -4.24 8.68 6.67
N ILE A 28 -2.99 8.26 6.49
CA ILE A 28 -1.89 9.17 6.16
C ILE A 28 -1.47 8.86 4.73
N SER A 29 -0.91 9.83 4.04
CA SER A 29 -0.64 9.66 2.62
C SER A 29 0.76 10.09 2.23
N ALA A 30 1.23 9.50 1.11
CA ALA A 30 2.46 9.88 0.46
C ALA A 30 2.25 9.76 -1.05
N VAL A 31 3.02 10.54 -1.83
CA VAL A 31 2.81 10.63 -3.28
C VAL A 31 3.91 9.95 -4.11
N ASP A 32 4.93 9.42 -3.46
CA ASP A 32 6.02 8.69 -4.11
C ASP A 32 6.62 7.66 -3.15
N GLY A 33 7.47 6.78 -3.69
CA GLY A 33 8.07 5.71 -2.90
C GLY A 33 8.97 6.19 -1.79
N LEU A 34 9.74 7.25 -2.03
CA LEU A 34 10.69 7.76 -1.05
C LEU A 34 9.96 8.40 0.15
N SER A 35 9.00 9.28 -0.12
CA SER A 35 8.19 9.88 0.96
C SER A 35 7.35 8.83 1.68
N GLY A 36 6.95 7.78 0.97
CA GLY A 36 6.25 6.64 1.58
C GLY A 36 7.09 5.95 2.62
N ILE A 37 8.36 5.68 2.32
CA ILE A 37 9.28 5.06 3.27
C ILE A 37 9.49 5.97 4.48
N GLU A 38 9.68 7.26 4.26
CA GLU A 38 9.84 8.23 5.35
C GLU A 38 8.62 8.25 6.27
N LYS A 39 7.42 8.29 5.69
CA LYS A 39 6.17 8.27 6.45
C LYS A 39 6.00 6.97 7.24
N ALA A 40 6.36 5.84 6.65
CA ALA A 40 6.28 4.55 7.34
C ALA A 40 7.18 4.53 8.57
N ASN A 41 8.38 5.10 8.47
CA ASN A 41 9.31 5.18 9.60
C ASN A 41 8.83 6.15 10.68
N GLN A 42 8.27 7.30 10.28
CA GLN A 42 7.82 8.33 11.20
C GLN A 42 6.52 7.95 11.91
N GLU A 43 5.55 7.47 11.17
CA GLU A 43 4.17 7.28 11.64
C GLU A 43 3.86 5.88 12.14
N LYS A 44 4.68 4.89 11.79
CA LYS A 44 4.49 3.48 12.17
C LYS A 44 3.06 3.01 11.90
N PRO A 45 2.59 3.06 10.63
CA PRO A 45 1.23 2.63 10.33
C PRO A 45 1.06 1.13 10.57
N GLU A 46 -0.17 0.70 10.70
CA GLU A 46 -0.51 -0.70 10.89
C GLU A 46 -0.65 -1.45 9.56
N LEU A 47 -0.79 -0.70 8.47
CA LEU A 47 -0.94 -1.24 7.12
C LEU A 47 -0.44 -0.21 6.11
N ILE A 48 0.18 -0.69 5.03
CA ILE A 48 0.57 0.13 3.89
C ILE A 48 -0.20 -0.36 2.67
N ILE A 49 -0.87 0.56 1.97
CA ILE A 49 -1.47 0.31 0.66
C ILE A 49 -0.67 1.12 -0.34
N MET A 50 -0.06 0.47 -1.33
CA MET A 50 0.94 1.11 -2.18
C MET A 50 0.73 0.80 -3.65
N ASP A 51 0.66 1.86 -4.46
CA ASP A 51 0.72 1.75 -5.91
C ASP A 51 2.12 1.28 -6.32
N LEU A 52 2.19 0.35 -7.25
CA LEU A 52 3.48 -0.14 -7.75
C LEU A 52 4.13 0.79 -8.78
N SER A 53 3.34 1.63 -9.45
CA SER A 53 3.82 2.55 -10.49
C SER A 53 4.07 3.95 -9.94
N LEU A 54 4.97 4.06 -8.95
CA LEU A 54 5.27 5.33 -8.30
C LEU A 54 6.45 6.06 -8.95
N PRO A 55 6.46 7.40 -8.91
CA PRO A 55 7.64 8.17 -9.32
C PRO A 55 8.75 8.13 -8.27
N ILE A 56 9.94 8.55 -8.64
CA ILE A 56 11.15 8.67 -7.81
C ILE A 56 11.69 7.31 -7.38
N LEU A 57 10.92 6.57 -6.59
CA LEU A 57 11.23 5.21 -6.20
C LEU A 57 9.96 4.39 -6.40
N ASP A 58 9.99 3.42 -7.31
CA ASP A 58 8.79 2.65 -7.64
C ASP A 58 8.37 1.72 -6.49
N GLY A 59 7.14 1.22 -6.58
CA GLY A 59 6.57 0.42 -5.51
C GLY A 59 7.29 -0.90 -5.25
N TRP A 60 7.90 -1.51 -6.29
CA TRP A 60 8.66 -2.75 -6.12
C TRP A 60 9.88 -2.52 -5.22
N ASP A 61 10.65 -1.48 -5.52
CA ASP A 61 11.85 -1.14 -4.76
C ASP A 61 11.49 -0.61 -3.37
N ALA A 62 10.41 0.17 -3.28
CA ALA A 62 9.93 0.66 -1.98
C ALA A 62 9.54 -0.50 -1.06
N ALA A 63 8.83 -1.51 -1.58
CA ALA A 63 8.44 -2.69 -0.82
C ALA A 63 9.67 -3.45 -0.31
N LYS A 64 10.66 -3.66 -1.17
CA LYS A 64 11.90 -4.33 -0.78
C LYS A 64 12.62 -3.59 0.34
N LYS A 65 12.71 -2.26 0.25
CA LYS A 65 13.37 -1.44 1.28
C LYS A 65 12.60 -1.49 2.61
N LEU A 66 11.27 -1.41 2.56
CA LEU A 66 10.44 -1.48 3.76
C LEU A 66 10.59 -2.83 4.46
N LYS A 67 10.64 -3.92 3.70
CA LYS A 67 10.77 -5.26 4.27
C LYS A 67 12.19 -5.60 4.71
N ALA A 68 13.19 -4.85 4.26
CA ALA A 68 14.58 -5.02 4.69
C ALA A 68 14.91 -4.25 5.97
N ASP A 69 14.09 -3.25 6.34
CA ASP A 69 14.32 -2.40 7.51
C ASP A 69 13.60 -2.97 8.73
N HIS A 70 14.33 -3.18 9.82
CA HIS A 70 13.75 -3.66 11.09
C HIS A 70 12.59 -2.82 11.60
N ALA A 71 12.63 -1.52 11.34
CA ALA A 71 11.59 -0.60 11.81
C ALA A 71 10.26 -0.78 11.07
N THR A 72 10.26 -1.30 9.85
CA THR A 72 9.08 -1.36 8.99
C THR A 72 8.75 -2.76 8.45
N LYS A 73 9.65 -3.73 8.61
CA LYS A 73 9.47 -5.06 8.00
C LYS A 73 8.22 -5.80 8.45
N SER A 74 7.72 -5.51 9.64
CA SER A 74 6.53 -6.17 10.19
C SER A 74 5.22 -5.53 9.72
N ILE A 75 5.28 -4.38 9.05
CA ILE A 75 4.09 -3.70 8.57
C ILE A 75 3.61 -4.40 7.30
N PRO A 76 2.36 -4.91 7.26
CA PRO A 76 1.84 -5.56 6.05
C PRO A 76 1.67 -4.56 4.91
N ILE A 77 1.91 -5.02 3.69
CA ILE A 77 1.84 -4.19 2.48
C ILE A 77 0.85 -4.84 1.50
N ILE A 78 -0.15 -4.06 1.06
CA ILE A 78 -1.02 -4.42 -0.05
C ILE A 78 -0.55 -3.62 -1.27
N ALA A 79 -0.13 -4.32 -2.31
CA ALA A 79 0.30 -3.69 -3.56
C ALA A 79 -0.90 -3.50 -4.49
N LEU A 80 -0.99 -2.33 -5.12
CA LEU A 80 -2.00 -2.05 -6.16
C LEU A 80 -1.29 -1.83 -7.49
N THR A 81 -1.86 -2.35 -8.57
CA THR A 81 -1.31 -2.15 -9.91
C THR A 81 -2.41 -1.90 -10.93
N ALA A 82 -2.14 -1.02 -11.90
CA ALA A 82 -2.99 -0.81 -13.06
C ALA A 82 -2.77 -1.89 -14.13
N HIS A 83 -1.67 -2.63 -14.02
CA HIS A 83 -1.27 -3.62 -15.03
C HIS A 83 -1.19 -5.00 -14.39
N ALA A 84 -2.28 -5.76 -14.49
CA ALA A 84 -2.34 -7.13 -13.99
C ALA A 84 -1.75 -8.09 -15.02
N MET A 85 -0.45 -8.06 -15.21
CA MET A 85 0.24 -8.97 -16.12
C MET A 85 0.49 -10.31 -15.43
N LYS A 86 0.56 -11.37 -16.23
CA LYS A 86 0.87 -12.70 -15.73
C LYS A 86 2.19 -12.68 -14.97
N GLY A 87 2.19 -13.14 -13.75
CA GLY A 87 3.38 -13.17 -12.91
C GLY A 87 3.57 -11.94 -12.01
N ASP A 88 2.80 -10.87 -12.20
CA ASP A 88 2.93 -9.67 -11.37
C ASP A 88 2.59 -9.94 -9.91
N ARG A 89 1.58 -10.78 -9.66
CA ARG A 89 1.24 -11.17 -8.30
C ARG A 89 2.42 -11.85 -7.60
N GLN A 90 3.06 -12.79 -8.27
CA GLN A 90 4.23 -13.48 -7.72
C GLN A 90 5.39 -12.52 -7.52
N LYS A 91 5.60 -11.60 -8.45
CA LYS A 91 6.64 -10.57 -8.35
C LYS A 91 6.41 -9.66 -7.14
N ALA A 92 5.15 -9.26 -6.89
CA ALA A 92 4.81 -8.44 -5.72
C ALA A 92 5.09 -9.21 -4.43
N LEU A 93 4.68 -10.47 -4.35
CA LEU A 93 4.94 -11.30 -3.19
C LEU A 93 6.44 -11.52 -2.97
N ASN A 94 7.20 -11.73 -4.04
CA ASN A 94 8.65 -11.89 -3.96
C ASN A 94 9.35 -10.60 -3.49
N ALA A 95 8.76 -9.43 -3.77
CA ALA A 95 9.28 -8.15 -3.28
C ALA A 95 8.95 -7.91 -1.80
N GLY A 96 8.16 -8.79 -1.19
CA GLY A 96 7.80 -8.73 0.22
C GLY A 96 6.40 -8.18 0.49
N CYS A 97 5.60 -7.92 -0.55
CA CYS A 97 4.21 -7.52 -0.36
C CYS A 97 3.40 -8.69 0.19
N ASP A 98 2.50 -8.41 1.11
CA ASP A 98 1.70 -9.44 1.77
C ASP A 98 0.44 -9.78 0.98
N GLU A 99 -0.04 -8.84 0.16
CA GLU A 99 -1.20 -9.04 -0.70
C GLU A 99 -1.07 -8.14 -1.93
N TYR A 100 -1.90 -8.41 -2.93
CA TYR A 100 -1.85 -7.77 -4.23
C TYR A 100 -3.27 -7.58 -4.75
N ASP A 101 -3.54 -6.43 -5.35
CA ASP A 101 -4.82 -6.18 -6.00
C ASP A 101 -4.63 -5.31 -7.25
N THR A 102 -5.65 -5.24 -8.07
CA THR A 102 -5.61 -4.56 -9.37
C THR A 102 -6.49 -3.33 -9.37
N LYS A 103 -6.10 -2.35 -10.19
CA LYS A 103 -6.94 -1.19 -10.49
C LYS A 103 -7.82 -1.50 -11.71
N PRO A 104 -9.02 -0.93 -11.81
CA PRO A 104 -9.64 -0.03 -10.83
C PRO A 104 -9.96 -0.75 -9.53
N VAL A 105 -9.86 -0.02 -8.43
CA VAL A 105 -10.06 -0.59 -7.10
C VAL A 105 -11.50 -1.01 -6.88
N ASP A 106 -11.70 -2.30 -6.58
CA ASP A 106 -12.96 -2.80 -6.04
C ASP A 106 -12.86 -2.63 -4.52
N PHE A 107 -13.56 -1.66 -3.97
CA PHE A 107 -13.40 -1.28 -2.58
C PHE A 107 -13.80 -2.38 -1.61
N ASP A 108 -14.86 -3.13 -1.92
CA ASP A 108 -15.30 -4.24 -1.06
C ASP A 108 -14.24 -5.35 -1.04
N ARG A 109 -13.64 -5.65 -2.18
CA ARG A 109 -12.55 -6.62 -2.28
C ARG A 109 -11.34 -6.15 -1.50
N LEU A 110 -11.00 -4.86 -1.60
CA LEU A 110 -9.89 -4.27 -0.85
C LEU A 110 -10.13 -4.36 0.66
N LEU A 111 -11.34 -4.03 1.12
CA LEU A 111 -11.70 -4.16 2.54
C LEU A 111 -11.56 -5.59 3.04
N GLY A 112 -11.95 -6.55 2.23
CA GLY A 112 -11.79 -7.97 2.56
C GLY A 112 -10.32 -8.37 2.73
N LYS A 113 -9.45 -7.86 1.87
CA LYS A 113 -8.01 -8.11 1.96
C LYS A 113 -7.40 -7.44 3.19
N ILE A 114 -7.83 -6.22 3.50
CA ILE A 114 -7.38 -5.53 4.71
C ILE A 114 -7.73 -6.35 5.96
N GLY A 115 -8.98 -6.82 6.04
CA GLY A 115 -9.42 -7.63 7.17
C GLY A 115 -8.64 -8.94 7.29
N LYS A 116 -8.39 -9.60 6.17
CA LYS A 116 -7.64 -10.85 6.13
C LYS A 116 -6.20 -10.69 6.64
N ILE A 117 -5.53 -9.62 6.24
CA ILE A 117 -4.13 -9.39 6.59
C ILE A 117 -3.98 -8.87 8.03
N THR A 118 -4.88 -7.99 8.46
CA THR A 118 -4.79 -7.33 9.77
C THR A 118 -5.56 -8.03 10.87
N GLY A 119 -6.39 -8.99 10.52
CA GLY A 119 -7.20 -9.71 11.49
C GLY A 119 -8.41 -8.93 12.03
N THR A 120 -8.82 -7.90 11.30
CA THR A 120 -9.96 -7.04 11.74
C THR A 120 -11.25 -7.33 11.00
#